data_8e19f2ba74e00044a1e594f2931120c0
#
_entry.id   8e19f2ba74e00044a1e594f2931120c0
#
_cell.length_a   1.000
_cell.length_b   1.000
_cell.length_c   1.000
_cell.angle_alpha   90.00
_cell.angle_beta   90.00
_cell.angle_gamma   90.00
#
_symmetry.space_group_name_H-M   'P 1'
#
loop_
_entity.id
_entity.type
_entity.pdbx_description
1 polymer ?
#
loop_
_entity_poly.entity_id
_entity_poly.type
_entity_poly.pdbx_seq_one_letter_code
_entity_poly.pdbx_strand_id
1 'polypeptide(L)'
;TVVLCTDIFDEFMMSNNLYPIALSDASDDEILKHFLHAQLPDSLIADFFTFFEATRSPIAIRSSSLLEDAHYQPFAGIYSTYMIPYLEDKYQMLQMLACAIKGVYASVFYRDSKAYMTATSNVIDQEKMAVILQQVVGKDYGTRFYPTMSGVLRSLNYYPIGDEEAEEGIASLALGLGKYIVDGGQTLRVCPYHPNQVLQTSETELALRDTQTQFYALDMKHVGNDFKVDDGFNILKLRVKDAVEDQSLTYIASTFDPYDQVINDGVYENGRKLITFSSVLQHGVVPLPEILQMSMKYGAGAMRRPVEIEFACNINNDRTCEFYLLQIRPIVDAKEMLDEDVKAIPDSDCLLRSHNSLGHGISEDVVDVVYVKYDDHFSAMNNFYVADDIERINRKFLADGKNYVLIGPGRWGSSDHYLGVPVKWPHISAARVIVEVALKNYNIDPSQGTHFFQNLTSFGVGYFTVDTNTGEGGFVNKEILDAMPAVEETQYVRHVRFEHPMRIL
;
A
#
# COMPACT_ATOMS: atom_id res chain seq x y z
N THR A 1 -7.36 -19.26 -11.40
CA THR A 1 -7.89 -17.91 -11.67
C THR A 1 -8.96 -17.98 -12.73
N VAL A 2 -10.09 -17.27 -12.51
CA VAL A 2 -11.18 -17.08 -13.47
C VAL A 2 -11.49 -15.58 -13.52
N VAL A 3 -11.92 -15.08 -14.67
CA VAL A 3 -12.24 -13.66 -14.87
C VAL A 3 -13.68 -13.53 -15.34
N LEU A 4 -14.47 -12.71 -14.64
CA LEU A 4 -15.74 -12.22 -15.11
C LEU A 4 -15.47 -10.95 -15.91
N CYS A 5 -15.75 -11.00 -17.22
CA CYS A 5 -15.51 -9.88 -18.11
C CYS A 5 -16.53 -8.74 -17.92
N THR A 6 -16.27 -7.61 -18.52
CA THR A 6 -17.07 -6.39 -18.32
C THR A 6 -18.49 -6.45 -18.91
N ASP A 7 -18.78 -7.39 -19.79
CA ASP A 7 -20.12 -7.69 -20.28
C ASP A 7 -21.07 -8.17 -19.18
N ILE A 8 -20.54 -8.96 -18.23
CA ILE A 8 -21.29 -9.40 -17.04
C ILE A 8 -21.63 -8.19 -16.14
N PHE A 9 -20.71 -7.25 -15.99
CA PHE A 9 -20.97 -6.00 -15.27
C PHE A 9 -22.09 -5.21 -15.94
N ASP A 10 -22.01 -5.03 -17.27
CA ASP A 10 -23.04 -4.30 -18.02
C ASP A 10 -24.41 -4.98 -17.90
N GLU A 11 -24.48 -6.30 -18.03
CA GLU A 11 -25.71 -7.07 -17.86
C GLU A 11 -26.28 -6.89 -16.45
N PHE A 12 -25.43 -7.00 -15.41
CA PHE A 12 -25.83 -6.81 -14.02
C PHE A 12 -26.38 -5.42 -13.75
N MET A 13 -25.70 -4.37 -14.22
CA MET A 13 -26.10 -2.98 -14.05
C MET A 13 -27.44 -2.67 -14.75
N MET A 14 -27.60 -3.14 -15.98
CA MET A 14 -28.78 -2.85 -16.79
C MET A 14 -30.01 -3.66 -16.33
N SER A 15 -29.86 -4.96 -16.10
CA SER A 15 -31.00 -5.82 -15.72
C SER A 15 -31.61 -5.45 -14.36
N ASN A 16 -30.78 -4.87 -13.45
CA ASN A 16 -31.22 -4.42 -12.13
C ASN A 16 -31.49 -2.91 -12.04
N ASN A 17 -31.35 -2.17 -13.13
CA ASN A 17 -31.53 -0.71 -13.18
C ASN A 17 -30.75 0.03 -12.06
N LEU A 18 -29.46 -0.27 -11.91
CA LEU A 18 -28.63 0.24 -10.81
C LEU A 18 -28.01 1.61 -11.05
N TYR A 19 -27.90 2.07 -12.30
CA TYR A 19 -27.27 3.38 -12.62
C TYR A 19 -27.88 4.57 -11.85
N PRO A 20 -29.21 4.69 -11.65
CA PRO A 20 -29.79 5.82 -10.93
C PRO A 20 -29.26 5.97 -9.50
N ILE A 21 -29.12 4.87 -8.75
CA ILE A 21 -28.56 4.89 -7.38
C ILE A 21 -27.04 5.00 -7.40
N ALA A 22 -26.37 4.32 -8.31
CA ALA A 22 -24.93 4.30 -8.44
C ALA A 22 -24.36 5.70 -8.72
N LEU A 23 -24.99 6.49 -9.59
CA LEU A 23 -24.56 7.83 -9.97
C LEU A 23 -25.11 8.95 -9.05
N SER A 24 -25.95 8.61 -8.07
CA SER A 24 -26.49 9.57 -7.10
C SER A 24 -25.46 9.97 -6.04
N ASP A 25 -25.83 10.95 -5.19
CA ASP A 25 -25.07 11.34 -3.99
C ASP A 25 -25.37 10.46 -2.76
N ALA A 26 -25.91 9.26 -2.96
CA ALA A 26 -26.16 8.30 -1.89
C ALA A 26 -24.86 7.90 -1.19
N SER A 27 -24.96 7.54 0.09
CA SER A 27 -23.83 7.05 0.85
C SER A 27 -23.32 5.70 0.31
N ASP A 28 -22.03 5.39 0.53
CA ASP A 28 -21.43 4.14 0.10
C ASP A 28 -22.18 2.91 0.64
N ASP A 29 -22.69 2.98 1.90
CA ASP A 29 -23.49 1.93 2.50
C ASP A 29 -24.86 1.74 1.80
N GLU A 30 -25.49 2.82 1.36
CA GLU A 30 -26.76 2.75 0.60
C GLU A 30 -26.51 2.16 -0.79
N ILE A 31 -25.45 2.57 -1.48
CA ILE A 31 -25.05 2.00 -2.77
C ILE A 31 -24.81 0.51 -2.60
N LEU A 32 -23.95 0.09 -1.65
CA LEU A 32 -23.66 -1.31 -1.39
C LEU A 32 -24.94 -2.11 -1.12
N LYS A 33 -25.84 -1.61 -0.28
CA LYS A 33 -27.10 -2.27 0.04
C LYS A 33 -27.95 -2.54 -1.19
N HIS A 34 -28.08 -1.60 -2.12
CA HIS A 34 -28.81 -1.79 -3.37
C HIS A 34 -28.16 -2.85 -4.25
N PHE A 35 -26.84 -2.83 -4.36
CA PHE A 35 -26.11 -3.83 -5.14
C PHE A 35 -26.22 -5.23 -4.53
N LEU A 36 -26.17 -5.37 -3.22
CA LEU A 36 -26.33 -6.67 -2.55
C LEU A 36 -27.72 -7.28 -2.79
N HIS A 37 -28.77 -6.47 -2.91
CA HIS A 37 -30.14 -6.93 -3.21
C HIS A 37 -30.36 -7.26 -4.70
N ALA A 38 -29.52 -6.77 -5.60
CA ALA A 38 -29.59 -7.03 -7.02
C ALA A 38 -29.24 -8.50 -7.35
N GLN A 39 -29.65 -8.99 -8.52
CA GLN A 39 -29.42 -10.38 -8.94
C GLN A 39 -28.32 -10.46 -9.99
N LEU A 40 -27.32 -11.32 -9.77
CA LEU A 40 -26.36 -11.70 -10.80
C LEU A 40 -27.02 -12.58 -11.87
N PRO A 41 -26.49 -12.60 -13.11
CA PRO A 41 -27.00 -13.49 -14.15
C PRO A 41 -26.97 -14.96 -13.73
N ASP A 42 -28.09 -15.67 -13.89
CA ASP A 42 -28.22 -17.10 -13.53
C ASP A 42 -27.26 -18.00 -14.33
N SER A 43 -26.82 -17.54 -15.50
CA SER A 43 -25.87 -18.25 -16.36
C SER A 43 -24.54 -18.54 -15.67
N LEU A 44 -24.16 -17.76 -14.67
CA LEU A 44 -22.89 -17.91 -13.93
C LEU A 44 -22.89 -19.04 -12.90
N ILE A 45 -24.06 -19.52 -12.48
CA ILE A 45 -24.18 -20.45 -11.34
C ILE A 45 -23.44 -21.78 -11.62
N ALA A 46 -23.59 -22.34 -12.81
CA ALA A 46 -22.91 -23.58 -13.18
C ALA A 46 -21.39 -23.44 -13.22
N ASP A 47 -20.90 -22.32 -13.71
CA ASP A 47 -19.48 -22.02 -13.79
C ASP A 47 -18.88 -21.83 -12.38
N PHE A 48 -19.59 -21.15 -11.48
CA PHE A 48 -19.16 -21.01 -10.08
C PHE A 48 -19.06 -22.36 -9.36
N PHE A 49 -20.03 -23.26 -9.53
CA PHE A 49 -19.93 -24.59 -8.94
C PHE A 49 -18.74 -25.37 -9.48
N THR A 50 -18.47 -25.28 -10.78
CA THR A 50 -17.30 -25.91 -11.40
C THR A 50 -16.00 -25.31 -10.84
N PHE A 51 -15.96 -24.01 -10.65
CA PHE A 51 -14.81 -23.32 -10.05
C PHE A 51 -14.56 -23.76 -8.61
N PHE A 52 -15.61 -23.92 -7.78
CA PHE A 52 -15.49 -24.41 -6.41
C PHE A 52 -14.93 -25.83 -6.33
N GLU A 53 -15.32 -26.70 -7.25
CA GLU A 53 -14.78 -28.08 -7.30
C GLU A 53 -13.30 -28.12 -7.65
N ALA A 54 -12.86 -27.20 -8.50
CA ALA A 54 -11.48 -27.11 -8.94
C ALA A 54 -10.57 -26.44 -7.90
N THR A 55 -11.09 -25.49 -7.09
CA THR A 55 -10.24 -24.62 -6.27
C THR A 55 -10.09 -25.10 -4.84
N ARG A 56 -11.18 -25.51 -4.17
CA ARG A 56 -11.22 -26.02 -2.76
C ARG A 56 -10.35 -25.23 -1.78
N SER A 57 -10.32 -23.91 -1.90
CA SER A 57 -9.48 -22.99 -1.14
C SER A 57 -10.19 -21.65 -0.99
N PRO A 58 -9.82 -20.81 -0.03
CA PRO A 58 -10.30 -19.44 0.03
C PRO A 58 -10.10 -18.71 -1.30
N ILE A 59 -11.01 -17.80 -1.63
CA ILE A 59 -11.04 -17.07 -2.90
C ILE A 59 -10.89 -15.57 -2.62
N ALA A 60 -9.99 -14.92 -3.34
CA ALA A 60 -9.93 -13.47 -3.46
C ALA A 60 -10.78 -13.03 -4.67
N ILE A 61 -11.62 -12.05 -4.47
CA ILE A 61 -12.49 -11.43 -5.45
C ILE A 61 -11.94 -10.02 -5.67
N ARG A 62 -11.18 -9.84 -6.77
CA ARG A 62 -10.41 -8.65 -7.06
C ARG A 62 -11.05 -7.85 -8.18
N SER A 63 -10.98 -6.53 -8.05
CA SER A 63 -11.27 -5.61 -9.13
C SER A 63 -10.27 -5.75 -10.28
N SER A 64 -10.70 -5.44 -11.49
CA SER A 64 -9.85 -5.24 -12.67
C SER A 64 -10.57 -4.30 -13.61
N SER A 65 -10.10 -3.07 -13.69
CA SER A 65 -10.67 -2.04 -14.53
C SER A 65 -9.60 -1.41 -15.42
N LEU A 66 -10.04 -0.66 -16.46
CA LEU A 66 -9.10 0.05 -17.31
C LEU A 66 -8.33 1.15 -16.56
N LEU A 67 -8.93 1.76 -15.54
CA LEU A 67 -8.28 2.79 -14.75
C LEU A 67 -7.26 2.21 -13.77
N GLU A 68 -7.51 1.01 -13.24
CA GLU A 68 -6.60 0.36 -12.29
C GLU A 68 -5.27 -0.04 -12.94
N ASP A 69 -5.33 -0.48 -14.21
CA ASP A 69 -4.16 -0.94 -14.98
C ASP A 69 -3.77 0.03 -16.12
N ALA A 70 -4.22 1.29 -16.04
CA ALA A 70 -3.91 2.28 -17.07
C ALA A 70 -2.41 2.57 -17.17
N HIS A 71 -1.87 2.59 -18.40
CA HIS A 71 -0.44 2.79 -18.65
C HIS A 71 0.09 4.17 -18.23
N TYR A 72 -0.78 5.18 -18.13
CA TYR A 72 -0.38 6.56 -17.85
C TYR A 72 -0.74 7.04 -16.44
N GLN A 73 -1.78 6.48 -15.85
CA GLN A 73 -2.26 6.83 -14.52
C GLN A 73 -2.90 5.59 -13.87
N PRO A 74 -2.13 4.53 -13.55
CA PRO A 74 -2.68 3.38 -12.86
C PRO A 74 -3.14 3.80 -11.46
N PHE A 75 -4.29 3.28 -11.03
CA PHE A 75 -4.86 3.60 -9.74
C PHE A 75 -5.05 2.35 -8.90
N ALA A 76 -4.19 2.18 -7.91
CA ALA A 76 -4.21 1.00 -7.06
C ALA A 76 -5.01 1.24 -5.77
N GLY A 77 -5.79 0.23 -5.37
CA GLY A 77 -6.44 0.18 -4.05
C GLY A 77 -7.62 1.11 -3.85
N ILE A 78 -8.25 1.62 -4.94
CA ILE A 78 -9.49 2.40 -4.82
C ILE A 78 -10.73 1.51 -4.84
N TYR A 79 -10.66 0.42 -5.60
CA TYR A 79 -11.74 -0.55 -5.66
C TYR A 79 -11.56 -1.64 -4.63
N SER A 80 -12.66 -2.19 -4.15
CA SER A 80 -12.65 -3.19 -3.09
C SER A 80 -12.12 -4.54 -3.59
N THR A 81 -11.40 -5.23 -2.71
CA THR A 81 -10.96 -6.61 -2.88
C THR A 81 -11.43 -7.43 -1.69
N TYR A 82 -12.40 -8.31 -1.91
CA TYR A 82 -12.90 -9.18 -0.86
C TYR A 82 -12.19 -10.53 -0.87
N MET A 83 -12.04 -11.14 0.29
CA MET A 83 -11.58 -12.52 0.42
C MET A 83 -12.66 -13.31 1.17
N ILE A 84 -12.97 -14.50 0.68
CA ILE A 84 -13.96 -15.38 1.31
C ILE A 84 -13.32 -16.70 1.70
N PRO A 85 -13.66 -17.29 2.86
CA PRO A 85 -13.21 -18.62 3.24
C PRO A 85 -13.81 -19.68 2.32
N TYR A 86 -13.15 -20.83 2.23
CA TYR A 86 -13.76 -21.99 1.57
C TYR A 86 -14.77 -22.66 2.50
N LEU A 87 -15.95 -22.97 1.99
CA LEU A 87 -17.02 -23.68 2.69
C LEU A 87 -17.37 -24.96 1.92
N GLU A 88 -17.64 -26.04 2.64
CA GLU A 88 -18.11 -27.29 2.04
C GLU A 88 -19.53 -27.18 1.46
N ASP A 89 -20.38 -26.34 2.08
CA ASP A 89 -21.70 -26.01 1.56
C ASP A 89 -21.58 -25.07 0.35
N LYS A 90 -21.75 -25.64 -0.85
CA LYS A 90 -21.64 -24.92 -2.12
C LYS A 90 -22.67 -23.79 -2.28
N TYR A 91 -23.85 -23.90 -1.64
CA TYR A 91 -24.84 -22.82 -1.73
C TYR A 91 -24.48 -21.63 -0.85
N GLN A 92 -23.96 -21.88 0.34
CA GLN A 92 -23.43 -20.80 1.18
C GLN A 92 -22.21 -20.14 0.50
N MET A 93 -21.33 -20.95 -0.09
CA MET A 93 -20.17 -20.45 -0.86
C MET A 93 -20.62 -19.58 -2.03
N LEU A 94 -21.67 -20.01 -2.78
CA LEU A 94 -22.25 -19.23 -3.87
C LEU A 94 -22.83 -17.90 -3.39
N GLN A 95 -23.52 -17.88 -2.27
CA GLN A 95 -24.08 -16.65 -1.70
C GLN A 95 -22.97 -15.68 -1.30
N MET A 96 -21.91 -16.15 -0.62
CA MET A 96 -20.79 -15.32 -0.25
C MET A 96 -20.06 -14.78 -1.48
N LEU A 97 -19.80 -15.63 -2.48
CA LEU A 97 -19.17 -15.21 -3.73
C LEU A 97 -20.00 -14.14 -4.45
N ALA A 98 -21.31 -14.36 -4.56
CA ALA A 98 -22.21 -13.40 -5.19
C ALA A 98 -22.21 -12.04 -4.46
N CYS A 99 -22.24 -12.04 -3.12
CA CYS A 99 -22.14 -10.81 -2.33
C CYS A 99 -20.80 -10.10 -2.55
N ALA A 100 -19.69 -10.83 -2.58
CA ALA A 100 -18.36 -10.26 -2.81
C ALA A 100 -18.24 -9.62 -4.21
N ILE A 101 -18.73 -10.30 -5.27
CA ILE A 101 -18.75 -9.75 -6.64
C ILE A 101 -19.57 -8.46 -6.69
N LYS A 102 -20.75 -8.45 -6.08
CA LYS A 102 -21.62 -7.26 -6.01
C LYS A 102 -20.96 -6.13 -5.24
N GLY A 103 -20.21 -6.45 -4.18
CA GLY A 103 -19.41 -5.47 -3.41
C GLY A 103 -18.31 -4.84 -4.26
N VAL A 104 -17.59 -5.63 -5.07
CA VAL A 104 -16.60 -5.11 -6.03
C VAL A 104 -17.27 -4.20 -7.04
N TYR A 105 -18.41 -4.59 -7.62
CA TYR A 105 -19.15 -3.75 -8.55
C TYR A 105 -19.63 -2.45 -7.92
N ALA A 106 -20.11 -2.50 -6.67
CA ALA A 106 -20.55 -1.31 -5.94
C ALA A 106 -19.40 -0.32 -5.69
N SER A 107 -18.17 -0.82 -5.46
CA SER A 107 -17.02 0.00 -5.14
C SER A 107 -16.60 0.97 -6.26
N VAL A 108 -17.00 0.70 -7.51
CA VAL A 108 -16.83 1.64 -8.64
C VAL A 108 -17.50 2.99 -8.34
N PHE A 109 -18.61 2.98 -7.62
CA PHE A 109 -19.47 4.15 -7.39
C PHE A 109 -19.35 4.73 -5.98
N TYR A 110 -18.40 4.29 -5.18
CA TYR A 110 -18.14 4.86 -3.87
C TYR A 110 -17.56 6.27 -3.94
N ARG A 111 -17.66 7.01 -2.87
CA ARG A 111 -17.23 8.40 -2.77
C ARG A 111 -15.77 8.58 -3.22
N ASP A 112 -14.88 7.70 -2.77
CA ASP A 112 -13.46 7.78 -3.10
C ASP A 112 -13.21 7.55 -4.60
N SER A 113 -13.93 6.60 -5.22
CA SER A 113 -13.88 6.33 -6.67
C SER A 113 -14.41 7.51 -7.49
N LYS A 114 -15.56 8.08 -7.07
CA LYS A 114 -16.15 9.28 -7.70
C LYS A 114 -15.21 10.49 -7.62
N ALA A 115 -14.60 10.72 -6.46
CA ALA A 115 -13.64 11.81 -6.25
C ALA A 115 -12.40 11.65 -7.14
N TYR A 116 -11.90 10.43 -7.26
CA TYR A 116 -10.78 10.11 -8.15
C TYR A 116 -11.09 10.41 -9.61
N MET A 117 -12.21 9.92 -10.12
CA MET A 117 -12.61 10.12 -11.52
C MET A 117 -12.80 11.62 -11.83
N THR A 118 -13.32 12.38 -10.88
CA THR A 118 -13.45 13.84 -11.01
C THR A 118 -12.07 14.50 -11.12
N ALA A 119 -11.11 14.07 -10.29
CA ALA A 119 -9.75 14.63 -10.29
C ALA A 119 -8.95 14.28 -11.56
N THR A 120 -9.26 13.16 -12.23
CA THR A 120 -8.57 12.68 -13.44
C THR A 120 -9.28 13.00 -14.75
N SER A 121 -10.36 13.75 -14.72
CA SER A 121 -11.21 14.06 -15.89
C SER A 121 -11.79 12.81 -16.58
N ASN A 122 -11.84 11.68 -15.89
CA ASN A 122 -12.49 10.46 -16.36
C ASN A 122 -14.00 10.53 -16.10
N VAL A 123 -14.77 9.80 -16.89
CA VAL A 123 -16.24 9.82 -16.79
C VAL A 123 -16.70 8.51 -16.15
N ILE A 124 -17.29 8.60 -14.95
CA ILE A 124 -17.66 7.46 -14.11
C ILE A 124 -18.67 6.50 -14.77
N ASP A 125 -19.55 7.00 -15.64
CA ASP A 125 -20.53 6.18 -16.35
C ASP A 125 -19.93 5.36 -17.52
N GLN A 126 -18.67 5.61 -17.85
CA GLN A 126 -17.91 4.85 -18.84
C GLN A 126 -16.99 3.81 -18.20
N GLU A 127 -16.81 3.85 -16.87
CA GLU A 127 -15.99 2.86 -16.17
C GLU A 127 -16.72 1.52 -16.09
N LYS A 128 -16.00 0.46 -16.47
CA LYS A 128 -16.50 -0.90 -16.45
C LYS A 128 -15.59 -1.79 -15.61
N MET A 129 -16.19 -2.69 -14.85
CA MET A 129 -15.49 -3.53 -13.91
C MET A 129 -15.50 -4.99 -14.36
N ALA A 130 -14.32 -5.54 -14.62
CA ALA A 130 -14.10 -6.98 -14.62
C ALA A 130 -13.76 -7.45 -13.18
N VAL A 131 -14.05 -8.70 -12.88
CA VAL A 131 -13.75 -9.29 -11.56
C VAL A 131 -12.88 -10.52 -11.73
N ILE A 132 -11.75 -10.54 -11.03
CA ILE A 132 -10.82 -11.66 -11.00
C ILE A 132 -11.13 -12.52 -9.77
N LEU A 133 -11.49 -13.78 -9.98
CA LEU A 133 -11.62 -14.79 -8.93
C LEU A 133 -10.30 -15.55 -8.85
N GLN A 134 -9.57 -15.38 -7.78
CA GLN A 134 -8.23 -15.95 -7.60
C GLN A 134 -8.17 -16.75 -6.29
N GLN A 135 -7.57 -17.95 -6.34
CA GLN A 135 -7.27 -18.70 -5.13
C GLN A 135 -6.34 -17.91 -4.23
N VAL A 136 -6.69 -17.79 -2.95
CA VAL A 136 -5.79 -17.18 -1.95
C VAL A 136 -4.64 -18.15 -1.66
N VAL A 137 -3.42 -17.64 -1.70
CA VAL A 137 -2.23 -18.39 -1.31
C VAL A 137 -2.11 -18.38 0.22
N GLY A 138 -1.85 -19.52 0.82
CA GLY A 138 -1.67 -19.64 2.26
C GLY A 138 -1.81 -21.07 2.74
N LYS A 139 -1.80 -21.21 4.06
CA LYS A 139 -2.06 -22.46 4.78
C LYS A 139 -3.24 -22.28 5.72
N ASP A 140 -4.00 -23.35 5.89
CA ASP A 140 -5.09 -23.43 6.84
C ASP A 140 -4.55 -23.76 8.24
N TYR A 141 -4.78 -22.86 9.19
CA TYR A 141 -4.46 -23.01 10.60
C TYR A 141 -5.75 -23.17 11.44
N GLY A 142 -6.81 -23.71 10.83
CA GLY A 142 -8.09 -24.03 11.47
C GLY A 142 -9.02 -22.82 11.57
N THR A 143 -8.64 -21.78 12.28
CA THR A 143 -9.49 -20.58 12.45
C THR A 143 -9.06 -19.42 11.57
N ARG A 144 -7.91 -19.52 10.94
CA ARG A 144 -7.26 -18.48 10.15
C ARG A 144 -6.47 -19.08 8.98
N PHE A 145 -6.36 -18.32 7.90
CA PHE A 145 -5.66 -18.72 6.69
C PHE A 145 -4.73 -17.61 6.23
N TYR A 146 -3.44 -17.92 6.02
CA TYR A 146 -2.44 -16.97 5.54
C TYR A 146 -1.18 -17.65 5.02
N PRO A 147 -0.40 -17.02 4.12
CA PRO A 147 0.88 -17.55 3.65
C PRO A 147 1.99 -17.37 4.69
N THR A 148 3.06 -18.16 4.57
CA THR A 148 4.25 -17.98 5.40
C THR A 148 4.85 -16.59 5.22
N MET A 149 4.89 -16.09 3.97
CA MET A 149 5.28 -14.72 3.67
C MET A 149 4.54 -14.20 2.44
N SER A 150 4.41 -12.90 2.36
CA SER A 150 4.04 -12.16 1.17
C SER A 150 5.08 -11.08 0.89
N GLY A 151 5.13 -10.60 -0.33
CA GLY A 151 6.04 -9.52 -0.69
C GLY A 151 5.56 -8.70 -1.87
N VAL A 152 6.10 -7.48 -1.92
CA VAL A 152 6.04 -6.59 -3.07
C VAL A 152 7.48 -6.37 -3.54
N LEU A 153 7.75 -6.74 -4.78
CA LEU A 153 9.06 -6.65 -5.42
C LEU A 153 9.01 -5.59 -6.50
N ARG A 154 9.97 -4.69 -6.51
CA ARG A 154 10.14 -3.67 -7.54
C ARG A 154 11.48 -3.84 -8.23
N SER A 155 11.50 -3.79 -9.54
CA SER A 155 12.73 -3.83 -10.32
C SER A 155 13.47 -2.49 -10.37
N LEU A 156 12.98 -1.48 -9.67
CA LEU A 156 13.62 -0.20 -9.50
C LEU A 156 13.58 0.18 -8.00
N ASN A 157 14.77 0.38 -7.42
CA ASN A 157 14.94 0.86 -6.06
C ASN A 157 15.14 2.38 -6.09
N TYR A 158 14.14 3.12 -5.62
CA TYR A 158 14.24 4.59 -5.58
C TYR A 158 15.14 5.13 -4.46
N TYR A 159 15.47 4.29 -3.48
CA TYR A 159 16.25 4.66 -2.29
C TYR A 159 17.29 3.59 -1.98
N PRO A 160 18.33 3.44 -2.83
CA PRO A 160 19.39 2.48 -2.58
C PRO A 160 20.18 2.86 -1.32
N ILE A 161 20.64 1.88 -0.56
CA ILE A 161 21.37 2.04 0.70
C ILE A 161 22.73 1.37 0.57
N GLY A 162 23.79 2.08 1.00
CA GLY A 162 25.14 1.54 0.94
C GLY A 162 25.60 1.25 -0.48
N ASP A 163 25.90 -0.01 -0.78
CA ASP A 163 26.40 -0.45 -2.08
C ASP A 163 25.27 -0.89 -3.06
N GLU A 164 24.00 -0.69 -2.70
CA GLU A 164 22.87 -1.00 -3.57
C GLU A 164 22.81 -0.05 -4.77
N GLU A 165 22.41 -0.57 -5.93
CA GLU A 165 22.13 0.20 -7.14
C GLU A 165 20.62 0.27 -7.41
N ALA A 166 20.16 1.36 -8.03
CA ALA A 166 18.72 1.55 -8.30
C ALA A 166 18.13 0.42 -9.16
N GLU A 167 18.87 -0.09 -10.12
CA GLU A 167 18.49 -1.14 -11.06
C GLU A 167 18.47 -2.55 -10.43
N GLU A 168 19.05 -2.73 -9.26
CA GLU A 168 19.03 -3.99 -8.51
C GLU A 168 17.68 -4.27 -7.85
N GLY A 169 16.84 -3.24 -7.78
CA GLY A 169 15.47 -3.37 -7.27
C GLY A 169 15.41 -3.54 -5.75
N ILE A 170 14.21 -3.76 -5.26
CA ILE A 170 13.92 -3.84 -3.82
C ILE A 170 12.69 -4.71 -3.57
N ALA A 171 12.72 -5.49 -2.49
CA ALA A 171 11.57 -6.26 -2.01
C ALA A 171 11.15 -5.79 -0.61
N SER A 172 9.84 -5.66 -0.41
CA SER A 172 9.21 -5.52 0.91
C SER A 172 8.61 -6.86 1.30
N LEU A 173 9.05 -7.44 2.41
CA LEU A 173 8.63 -8.75 2.89
C LEU A 173 7.82 -8.64 4.19
N ALA A 174 6.77 -9.44 4.32
CA ALA A 174 5.98 -9.55 5.54
C ALA A 174 5.43 -10.96 5.78
N LEU A 175 5.22 -11.33 7.03
CA LEU A 175 4.41 -12.47 7.45
C LEU A 175 2.93 -12.20 7.12
N GLY A 176 2.22 -13.20 6.62
CA GLY A 176 0.77 -13.15 6.42
C GLY A 176 0.35 -12.62 5.06
N LEU A 177 -0.90 -12.17 4.94
CA LEU A 177 -1.49 -11.69 3.69
C LEU A 177 -0.83 -10.41 3.19
N GLY A 178 -0.60 -10.32 1.87
CA GLY A 178 0.03 -9.20 1.18
C GLY A 178 -0.71 -7.87 1.35
N LYS A 179 -2.01 -7.89 1.67
CA LYS A 179 -2.79 -6.70 2.02
C LYS A 179 -2.11 -5.87 3.13
N TYR A 180 -1.43 -6.53 4.08
CA TYR A 180 -0.68 -5.83 5.12
C TYR A 180 0.42 -4.91 4.56
N ILE A 181 1.09 -5.34 3.48
CA ILE A 181 2.16 -4.56 2.83
C ILE A 181 1.56 -3.35 2.10
N VAL A 182 0.56 -3.59 1.26
CA VAL A 182 -0.04 -2.54 0.41
C VAL A 182 -0.85 -1.51 1.21
N ASP A 183 -1.34 -1.89 2.39
CA ASP A 183 -1.97 -0.99 3.36
C ASP A 183 -0.93 -0.16 4.17
N GLY A 184 0.36 -0.31 3.89
CA GLY A 184 1.43 0.46 4.53
C GLY A 184 1.88 -0.08 5.88
N GLY A 185 1.69 -1.38 6.15
CA GLY A 185 2.20 -2.04 7.35
C GLY A 185 3.73 -2.07 7.39
N GLN A 186 4.27 -2.40 8.56
CA GLN A 186 5.72 -2.51 8.78
C GLN A 186 6.28 -3.77 8.10
N THR A 187 7.19 -3.60 7.16
CA THR A 187 7.78 -4.67 6.33
C THR A 187 9.28 -4.72 6.47
N LEU A 188 9.89 -5.87 6.19
CA LEU A 188 11.34 -5.94 6.01
C LEU A 188 11.70 -5.53 4.59
N ARG A 189 12.59 -4.55 4.45
CA ARG A 189 13.10 -4.08 3.17
C ARG A 189 14.42 -4.80 2.85
N VAL A 190 14.53 -5.40 1.65
CA VAL A 190 15.74 -6.11 1.22
C VAL A 190 16.00 -5.92 -0.27
N CYS A 191 17.25 -5.61 -0.63
CA CYS A 191 17.71 -5.71 -1.99
C CYS A 191 18.03 -7.19 -2.31
N PRO A 192 17.42 -7.80 -3.36
CA PRO A 192 17.69 -9.20 -3.68
C PRO A 192 19.13 -9.52 -4.07
N TYR A 193 19.90 -8.53 -4.50
CA TYR A 193 21.33 -8.69 -4.82
C TYR A 193 22.22 -8.56 -3.57
N HIS A 194 21.72 -7.95 -2.50
CA HIS A 194 22.42 -7.75 -1.22
C HIS A 194 21.61 -8.32 -0.03
N PRO A 195 21.21 -9.62 -0.04
CA PRO A 195 20.24 -10.16 0.93
C PRO A 195 20.75 -10.16 2.38
N ASN A 196 22.06 -9.99 2.59
CA ASN A 196 22.69 -9.91 3.91
C ASN A 196 22.76 -8.45 4.45
N GLN A 197 22.44 -7.45 3.62
CA GLN A 197 22.49 -6.04 3.98
C GLN A 197 21.08 -5.51 4.27
N VAL A 198 20.53 -5.88 5.43
CA VAL A 198 19.19 -5.45 5.85
C VAL A 198 19.33 -4.43 6.96
N LEU A 199 19.02 -3.17 6.68
CA LEU A 199 19.18 -2.06 7.63
C LEU A 199 18.39 -2.29 8.93
N GLN A 200 17.14 -2.73 8.85
CA GLN A 200 16.29 -2.93 10.01
C GLN A 200 16.81 -4.02 10.97
N THR A 201 17.72 -4.88 10.54
CA THR A 201 18.32 -5.93 11.36
C THR A 201 19.82 -5.78 11.59
N SER A 202 20.39 -4.63 11.19
CA SER A 202 21.84 -4.34 11.33
C SER A 202 22.24 -4.16 12.80
N GLU A 203 21.32 -3.67 13.63
CA GLU A 203 21.52 -3.48 15.07
C GLU A 203 20.33 -4.00 15.85
N THR A 204 20.57 -4.47 17.08
CA THR A 204 19.52 -5.05 17.96
C THR A 204 18.41 -4.05 18.24
N GLU A 205 18.74 -2.77 18.44
CA GLU A 205 17.78 -1.70 18.72
C GLU A 205 16.87 -1.45 17.50
N LEU A 206 17.45 -1.38 16.31
CA LEU A 206 16.69 -1.24 15.06
C LEU A 206 15.76 -2.44 14.85
N ALA A 207 16.25 -3.66 15.05
CA ALA A 207 15.45 -4.86 14.89
C ALA A 207 14.27 -4.91 15.86
N LEU A 208 14.45 -4.47 17.10
CA LEU A 208 13.37 -4.38 18.09
C LEU A 208 12.32 -3.32 17.75
N ARG A 209 12.70 -2.24 17.09
CA ARG A 209 11.85 -1.12 16.71
C ARG A 209 11.16 -1.34 15.37
N ASP A 210 11.93 -1.77 14.34
CA ASP A 210 11.56 -1.64 12.94
C ASP A 210 11.13 -2.97 12.27
N THR A 211 11.10 -4.10 13.02
CA THR A 211 10.57 -5.35 12.49
C THR A 211 9.06 -5.46 12.71
N GLN A 212 8.40 -6.21 11.83
CA GLN A 212 6.96 -6.44 11.83
C GLN A 212 6.43 -6.88 13.21
N THR A 213 5.37 -6.24 13.69
CA THR A 213 4.72 -6.54 14.97
C THR A 213 3.32 -7.15 14.82
N GLN A 214 2.66 -6.90 13.70
CA GLN A 214 1.32 -7.37 13.38
C GLN A 214 1.31 -8.01 11.99
N PHE A 215 0.32 -8.83 11.70
CA PHE A 215 0.09 -9.40 10.38
C PHE A 215 -1.40 -9.60 10.11
N TYR A 216 -1.75 -9.80 8.84
CA TYR A 216 -3.12 -10.07 8.43
C TYR A 216 -3.31 -11.54 8.09
N ALA A 217 -4.45 -12.08 8.50
CA ALA A 217 -4.93 -13.42 8.17
C ALA A 217 -6.42 -13.37 7.81
N LEU A 218 -6.86 -14.24 6.94
CA LEU A 218 -8.29 -14.42 6.64
C LEU A 218 -8.96 -15.17 7.79
N ASP A 219 -10.11 -14.67 8.26
CA ASP A 219 -10.96 -15.35 9.24
C ASP A 219 -11.72 -16.51 8.58
N MET A 220 -11.37 -17.74 8.93
CA MET A 220 -12.02 -18.95 8.40
C MET A 220 -13.36 -19.25 9.07
N LYS A 221 -13.68 -18.55 10.17
CA LYS A 221 -14.96 -18.71 10.91
C LYS A 221 -16.03 -17.72 10.45
N HIS A 222 -15.64 -16.69 9.74
CA HIS A 222 -16.57 -15.68 9.26
C HIS A 222 -17.40 -16.23 8.10
N VAL A 223 -18.58 -16.73 8.42
CA VAL A 223 -19.55 -17.29 7.46
C VAL A 223 -20.80 -16.43 7.51
N GLY A 224 -21.01 -15.59 6.51
CA GLY A 224 -22.18 -14.72 6.46
C GLY A 224 -22.24 -13.87 5.21
N ASN A 225 -23.36 -13.16 5.05
CA ASN A 225 -23.61 -12.28 3.91
C ASN A 225 -23.60 -10.80 4.33
N ASP A 226 -23.01 -10.49 5.49
CA ASP A 226 -22.92 -9.16 6.08
C ASP A 226 -21.74 -8.36 5.52
N PHE A 227 -21.64 -8.29 4.20
CA PHE A 227 -20.62 -7.54 3.48
C PHE A 227 -20.72 -6.05 3.80
N LYS A 228 -19.57 -5.41 3.93
CA LYS A 228 -19.42 -4.00 4.28
C LYS A 228 -18.65 -3.25 3.20
N VAL A 229 -18.75 -1.93 3.22
CA VAL A 229 -17.92 -1.03 2.40
C VAL A 229 -16.43 -1.27 2.69
N ASP A 230 -16.06 -1.49 3.97
CA ASP A 230 -14.73 -1.95 4.36
C ASP A 230 -14.52 -3.40 3.90
N ASP A 231 -13.72 -3.60 2.88
CA ASP A 231 -13.39 -4.90 2.29
C ASP A 231 -12.51 -5.78 3.19
N GLY A 232 -11.92 -5.19 4.23
CA GLY A 232 -11.16 -5.89 5.26
C GLY A 232 -11.99 -6.42 6.44
N PHE A 233 -13.33 -6.38 6.39
CA PHE A 233 -14.22 -6.73 7.49
C PHE A 233 -14.02 -8.16 8.06
N ASN A 234 -13.51 -9.10 7.26
CA ASN A 234 -13.19 -10.48 7.65
C ASN A 234 -11.69 -10.77 7.70
N ILE A 235 -10.86 -9.73 7.71
CA ILE A 235 -9.42 -9.85 7.88
C ILE A 235 -9.06 -9.66 9.34
N LEU A 236 -8.42 -10.67 9.92
CA LEU A 236 -7.92 -10.64 11.28
C LEU A 236 -6.60 -9.86 11.34
N LYS A 237 -6.54 -8.85 12.19
CA LYS A 237 -5.30 -8.14 12.56
C LYS A 237 -4.70 -8.82 13.80
N LEU A 238 -3.65 -9.60 13.60
CA LEU A 238 -3.04 -10.45 14.61
C LEU A 238 -1.63 -9.93 14.95
N ARG A 239 -1.16 -10.24 16.15
CA ARG A 239 0.24 -9.96 16.56
C ARG A 239 1.13 -11.13 16.14
N VAL A 240 2.40 -10.86 15.83
CA VAL A 240 3.39 -11.89 15.47
C VAL A 240 3.43 -13.05 16.46
N LYS A 241 3.26 -12.78 17.76
CA LYS A 241 3.20 -13.83 18.78
C LYS A 241 2.06 -14.85 18.57
N ASP A 242 0.95 -14.42 17.97
CA ASP A 242 -0.20 -15.29 17.73
C ASP A 242 0.09 -16.34 16.65
N ALA A 243 1.10 -16.12 15.79
CA ALA A 243 1.56 -17.06 14.77
C ALA A 243 2.52 -18.15 15.30
N VAL A 244 2.94 -18.07 16.57
CA VAL A 244 3.81 -19.09 17.20
C VAL A 244 3.09 -20.43 17.27
N GLU A 245 1.82 -20.43 17.65
CA GLU A 245 1.00 -21.66 17.74
C GLU A 245 0.81 -22.35 16.39
N ASP A 246 0.79 -21.57 15.30
CA ASP A 246 0.66 -22.06 13.92
C ASP A 246 1.97 -22.66 13.37
N GLN A 247 3.08 -22.51 14.08
CA GLN A 247 4.43 -22.90 13.64
C GLN A 247 4.87 -22.25 12.32
N SER A 248 4.19 -21.19 11.89
CA SER A 248 4.46 -20.49 10.63
C SER A 248 5.73 -19.64 10.67
N LEU A 249 6.28 -19.40 11.86
CA LEU A 249 7.46 -18.56 12.09
C LEU A 249 8.80 -19.27 11.91
N THR A 250 8.81 -20.59 11.76
CA THR A 250 10.02 -21.46 11.84
C THR A 250 11.19 -20.95 11.00
N TYR A 251 10.93 -20.46 9.79
CA TYR A 251 11.98 -20.03 8.83
C TYR A 251 12.04 -18.52 8.61
N ILE A 252 11.18 -17.75 9.26
CA ILE A 252 11.09 -16.32 9.01
C ILE A 252 11.33 -15.45 10.25
N ALA A 253 11.39 -16.06 11.42
CA ALA A 253 11.59 -15.32 12.66
C ALA A 253 12.91 -15.65 13.36
N SER A 254 13.42 -14.65 14.08
CA SER A 254 14.46 -14.77 15.08
C SER A 254 13.88 -14.48 16.46
N THR A 255 14.59 -14.86 17.52
CA THR A 255 14.16 -14.60 18.92
C THR A 255 15.16 -13.70 19.60
N PHE A 256 14.70 -12.58 20.14
CA PHE A 256 15.50 -11.70 20.98
C PHE A 256 15.54 -12.23 22.42
N ASP A 257 16.76 -12.44 22.93
CA ASP A 257 17.02 -12.80 24.31
C ASP A 257 17.23 -11.53 25.17
N PRO A 258 16.33 -11.22 26.11
CA PRO A 258 16.45 -10.01 26.92
C PRO A 258 17.59 -10.07 27.97
N TYR A 259 18.12 -11.25 28.30
CA TYR A 259 19.22 -11.40 29.28
C TYR A 259 20.55 -11.08 28.63
N ASP A 260 20.82 -11.73 27.48
CA ASP A 260 22.08 -11.58 26.75
C ASP A 260 22.05 -10.40 25.78
N GLN A 261 20.90 -9.77 25.59
CA GLN A 261 20.68 -8.64 24.64
C GLN A 261 21.09 -9.00 23.21
N VAL A 262 20.85 -10.24 22.78
CA VAL A 262 21.21 -10.75 21.45
C VAL A 262 19.96 -11.27 20.73
N ILE A 263 20.04 -11.24 19.40
CA ILE A 263 19.04 -11.84 18.51
C ILE A 263 19.60 -13.18 18.03
N ASN A 264 18.89 -14.24 18.33
CA ASN A 264 19.22 -15.61 17.89
C ASN A 264 18.30 -16.02 16.75
N ASP A 265 18.85 -16.56 15.68
CA ASP A 265 18.04 -17.08 14.57
C ASP A 265 17.20 -18.28 14.99
N GLY A 266 15.93 -18.26 14.57
CA GLY A 266 14.95 -19.28 14.92
C GLY A 266 13.99 -18.90 16.03
N VAL A 267 13.03 -19.81 16.30
CA VAL A 267 11.95 -19.63 17.26
C VAL A 267 12.25 -20.43 18.52
N TYR A 268 12.64 -19.75 19.59
CA TYR A 268 12.88 -20.33 20.92
C TYR A 268 11.72 -20.04 21.83
N GLU A 269 11.55 -20.81 22.91
CA GLU A 269 10.42 -20.69 23.83
C GLU A 269 10.36 -19.31 24.48
N ASN A 270 11.49 -18.87 25.03
CA ASN A 270 11.61 -17.58 25.71
C ASN A 270 12.11 -16.48 24.76
N GLY A 271 11.64 -15.24 24.98
CA GLY A 271 12.05 -14.06 24.23
C GLY A 271 11.04 -13.59 23.18
N ARG A 272 11.25 -12.36 22.73
CA ARG A 272 10.39 -11.71 21.72
C ARG A 272 10.70 -12.24 20.33
N LYS A 273 9.67 -12.61 19.55
CA LYS A 273 9.81 -13.02 18.15
C LYS A 273 9.87 -11.80 17.26
N LEU A 274 10.88 -11.76 16.41
CA LEU A 274 11.14 -10.71 15.42
C LEU A 274 11.07 -11.31 14.03
N ILE A 275 10.41 -10.67 13.10
CA ILE A 275 10.33 -11.12 11.71
C ILE A 275 11.54 -10.57 10.97
N THR A 276 12.60 -11.39 10.88
CA THR A 276 13.89 -11.01 10.29
C THR A 276 14.17 -11.66 8.95
N PHE A 277 13.46 -12.75 8.62
CA PHE A 277 13.72 -13.57 7.45
C PHE A 277 15.18 -14.07 7.34
N SER A 278 15.96 -14.05 8.44
CA SER A 278 17.40 -14.39 8.42
C SER A 278 17.66 -15.81 7.88
N SER A 279 16.86 -16.80 8.26
CA SER A 279 16.99 -18.16 7.75
C SER A 279 16.84 -18.26 6.23
N VAL A 280 16.03 -17.39 5.63
CA VAL A 280 15.83 -17.32 4.19
C VAL A 280 16.90 -16.48 3.51
N LEU A 281 17.17 -15.29 4.04
CA LEU A 281 18.04 -14.30 3.39
C LEU A 281 19.53 -14.59 3.59
N GLN A 282 19.92 -15.00 4.82
CA GLN A 282 21.31 -15.19 5.19
C GLN A 282 21.75 -16.65 5.11
N HIS A 283 20.84 -17.58 5.50
CA HIS A 283 21.16 -19.01 5.54
C HIS A 283 20.65 -19.81 4.34
N GLY A 284 19.93 -19.17 3.41
CA GLY A 284 19.53 -19.79 2.15
C GLY A 284 18.66 -21.03 2.30
N VAL A 285 17.78 -21.09 3.33
CA VAL A 285 16.88 -22.24 3.53
C VAL A 285 15.99 -22.46 2.30
N VAL A 286 15.61 -21.39 1.62
CA VAL A 286 14.98 -21.38 0.31
C VAL A 286 15.67 -20.32 -0.55
N PRO A 287 15.78 -20.49 -1.89
CA PRO A 287 16.50 -19.58 -2.78
C PRO A 287 15.64 -18.35 -3.14
N LEU A 288 15.11 -17.65 -2.12
CA LEU A 288 14.24 -16.49 -2.33
C LEU A 288 14.93 -15.33 -3.07
N PRO A 289 16.16 -14.93 -2.71
CA PRO A 289 16.83 -13.85 -3.43
C PRO A 289 16.97 -14.12 -4.94
N GLU A 290 17.36 -15.34 -5.31
CA GLU A 290 17.50 -15.76 -6.70
C GLU A 290 16.14 -15.78 -7.44
N ILE A 291 15.08 -16.24 -6.78
CA ILE A 291 13.72 -16.22 -7.33
C ILE A 291 13.29 -14.78 -7.61
N LEU A 292 13.55 -13.86 -6.68
CA LEU A 292 13.22 -12.44 -6.83
C LEU A 292 14.01 -11.79 -7.97
N GLN A 293 15.33 -12.04 -8.06
CA GLN A 293 16.16 -11.55 -9.17
C GLN A 293 15.64 -12.06 -10.52
N MET A 294 15.31 -13.36 -10.62
CA MET A 294 14.72 -13.94 -11.83
C MET A 294 13.37 -13.30 -12.17
N SER A 295 12.52 -13.10 -11.18
CA SER A 295 11.18 -12.51 -11.36
C SER A 295 11.28 -11.08 -11.89
N MET A 296 12.18 -10.25 -11.37
CA MET A 296 12.45 -8.91 -11.89
C MET A 296 12.96 -8.94 -13.32
N LYS A 297 13.97 -9.76 -13.58
CA LYS A 297 14.61 -9.85 -14.90
C LYS A 297 13.62 -10.27 -15.99
N TYR A 298 12.86 -11.32 -15.76
CA TYR A 298 11.88 -11.80 -16.73
C TYR A 298 10.66 -10.90 -16.81
N GLY A 299 10.18 -10.38 -15.69
CA GLY A 299 9.06 -9.45 -15.64
C GLY A 299 9.36 -8.15 -16.39
N ALA A 300 10.47 -7.49 -16.08
CA ALA A 300 10.89 -6.27 -16.77
C ALA A 300 11.18 -6.51 -18.25
N GLY A 301 11.78 -7.67 -18.59
CA GLY A 301 12.03 -8.07 -19.99
C GLY A 301 10.72 -8.26 -20.78
N ALA A 302 9.71 -8.91 -20.20
CA ALA A 302 8.42 -9.14 -20.84
C ALA A 302 7.63 -7.85 -21.00
N MET A 303 7.59 -7.00 -19.96
CA MET A 303 6.88 -5.72 -19.97
C MET A 303 7.66 -4.60 -20.71
N ARG A 304 8.96 -4.79 -20.98
CA ARG A 304 9.89 -3.79 -21.55
C ARG A 304 9.95 -2.49 -20.74
N ARG A 305 9.72 -2.58 -19.46
CA ARG A 305 9.70 -1.46 -18.48
C ARG A 305 10.04 -2.02 -17.10
N PRO A 306 10.46 -1.18 -16.15
CA PRO A 306 10.51 -1.56 -14.75
C PRO A 306 9.15 -2.07 -14.29
N VAL A 307 9.16 -3.05 -13.39
CA VAL A 307 7.94 -3.74 -12.93
C VAL A 307 7.84 -3.77 -11.42
N GLU A 308 6.59 -3.81 -10.96
CA GLU A 308 6.22 -4.18 -9.61
C GLU A 308 5.51 -5.53 -9.66
N ILE A 309 5.88 -6.42 -8.73
CA ILE A 309 5.40 -7.79 -8.64
C ILE A 309 4.90 -8.05 -7.22
N GLU A 310 3.63 -8.41 -7.08
CA GLU A 310 3.08 -8.95 -5.85
C GLU A 310 3.24 -10.46 -5.83
N PHE A 311 3.71 -11.01 -4.73
CA PHE A 311 3.90 -12.44 -4.58
C PHE A 311 3.54 -12.94 -3.18
N ALA A 312 3.30 -14.24 -3.07
CA ALA A 312 3.18 -14.93 -1.80
C ALA A 312 3.95 -16.25 -1.85
N CYS A 313 4.39 -16.72 -0.69
CA CYS A 313 5.18 -17.93 -0.59
C CYS A 313 4.78 -18.75 0.64
N ASN A 314 4.62 -20.06 0.44
CA ASN A 314 4.53 -21.03 1.53
C ASN A 314 5.86 -21.75 1.66
N ILE A 315 6.43 -21.76 2.85
CA ILE A 315 7.59 -22.60 3.17
C ILE A 315 7.10 -23.79 3.98
N ASN A 316 7.36 -25.00 3.48
CA ASN A 316 6.97 -26.23 4.13
C ASN A 316 8.03 -26.73 5.11
N ASN A 317 7.65 -27.66 6.02
CA ASN A 317 8.56 -28.20 7.03
C ASN A 317 9.75 -28.96 6.41
N ASP A 318 9.62 -29.49 5.19
CA ASP A 318 10.67 -30.12 4.41
C ASP A 318 11.58 -29.12 3.67
N ARG A 319 11.40 -27.81 3.91
CA ARG A 319 12.08 -26.68 3.25
C ARG A 319 11.74 -26.50 1.77
N THR A 320 10.69 -27.12 1.29
CA THR A 320 10.15 -26.77 -0.03
C THR A 320 9.47 -25.43 0.03
N CYS A 321 9.65 -24.61 -1.02
CA CYS A 321 9.03 -23.30 -1.16
C CYS A 321 8.09 -23.32 -2.37
N GLU A 322 6.85 -22.98 -2.12
CA GLU A 322 5.86 -22.72 -3.17
C GLU A 322 5.75 -21.22 -3.36
N PHE A 323 6.34 -20.71 -4.42
CA PHE A 323 6.30 -19.29 -4.77
C PHE A 323 5.21 -19.02 -5.80
N TYR A 324 4.36 -18.04 -5.50
CA TYR A 324 3.23 -17.64 -6.34
C TYR A 324 3.36 -16.18 -6.74
N LEU A 325 3.47 -15.92 -8.03
CA LEU A 325 3.31 -14.58 -8.58
C LEU A 325 1.82 -14.27 -8.62
N LEU A 326 1.39 -13.23 -7.91
CA LEU A 326 -0.01 -12.85 -7.76
C LEU A 326 -0.41 -11.79 -8.78
N GLN A 327 0.43 -10.78 -8.97
CA GLN A 327 0.22 -9.69 -9.92
C GLN A 327 1.56 -9.15 -10.40
N ILE A 328 1.61 -8.71 -11.64
CA ILE A 328 2.73 -7.96 -12.21
C ILE A 328 2.17 -6.75 -12.94
N ARG A 329 2.78 -5.58 -12.71
CA ARG A 329 2.41 -4.35 -13.42
C ARG A 329 3.66 -3.53 -13.76
N PRO A 330 3.64 -2.72 -14.84
CA PRO A 330 4.73 -1.82 -15.15
C PRO A 330 4.76 -0.68 -14.13
N ILE A 331 5.97 -0.25 -13.77
CA ILE A 331 6.18 1.01 -13.05
C ILE A 331 6.20 2.13 -14.09
N VAL A 332 5.45 3.20 -13.83
CA VAL A 332 5.50 4.41 -14.65
C VAL A 332 6.75 5.19 -14.25
N ASP A 333 7.74 5.18 -15.14
CA ASP A 333 8.99 5.93 -14.99
C ASP A 333 8.99 7.06 -16.02
N ALA A 334 8.76 8.29 -15.57
CA ALA A 334 8.83 9.48 -16.40
C ALA A 334 10.25 10.05 -16.31
N LYS A 335 11.16 9.62 -17.16
CA LYS A 335 12.53 10.17 -17.26
C LYS A 335 12.51 11.47 -18.05
N GLU A 336 12.27 12.58 -17.39
CA GLU A 336 12.69 13.90 -17.88
C GLU A 336 13.98 14.29 -17.14
N MET A 337 15.07 14.47 -17.88
CA MET A 337 16.35 14.91 -17.29
C MET A 337 16.27 16.41 -17.04
N LEU A 338 16.55 16.82 -15.80
CA LEU A 338 16.81 18.23 -15.48
C LEU A 338 18.15 18.63 -16.07
N ASP A 339 18.17 19.72 -16.87
CA ASP A 339 19.38 20.31 -17.45
C ASP A 339 20.14 21.21 -16.42
N GLU A 340 19.63 21.33 -15.18
CA GLU A 340 20.20 22.21 -14.17
C GLU A 340 20.96 21.42 -13.10
N ASP A 341 22.09 21.97 -12.66
CA ASP A 341 22.87 21.45 -11.53
C ASP A 341 22.23 21.88 -10.21
N VAL A 342 21.25 21.10 -9.74
CA VAL A 342 20.54 21.30 -8.46
C VAL A 342 21.50 21.40 -7.27
N LYS A 343 22.67 20.75 -7.37
CA LYS A 343 23.71 20.77 -6.31
C LYS A 343 24.41 22.12 -6.20
N ALA A 344 24.36 22.95 -7.23
CA ALA A 344 24.97 24.28 -7.23
C ALA A 344 24.14 25.36 -6.51
N ILE A 345 22.85 25.05 -6.17
CA ILE A 345 21.96 25.99 -5.48
C ILE A 345 22.37 26.06 -4.00
N PRO A 346 22.66 27.26 -3.42
CA PRO A 346 23.00 27.37 -2.01
C PRO A 346 21.85 26.93 -1.08
N ASP A 347 22.16 26.26 0.02
CA ASP A 347 21.17 25.84 1.01
C ASP A 347 20.40 27.03 1.63
N SER A 348 21.03 28.19 1.72
CA SER A 348 20.41 29.44 2.20
C SER A 348 19.22 29.89 1.36
N ASP A 349 19.17 29.48 0.10
CA ASP A 349 18.15 29.87 -0.87
C ASP A 349 17.05 28.79 -1.00
N CYS A 350 17.17 27.69 -0.24
CA CYS A 350 16.24 26.57 -0.28
C CYS A 350 15.32 26.54 0.95
N LEU A 351 14.02 26.40 0.71
CA LEU A 351 13.06 26.04 1.75
C LEU A 351 13.23 24.60 2.21
N LEU A 352 13.56 23.73 1.27
CA LEU A 352 13.73 22.30 1.47
C LEU A 352 14.81 21.78 0.51
N ARG A 353 15.61 20.87 0.98
CA ARG A 353 16.51 20.05 0.17
C ARG A 353 16.34 18.59 0.59
N SER A 354 16.23 17.72 -0.38
CA SER A 354 16.22 16.27 -0.19
C SER A 354 17.28 15.63 -1.07
N HIS A 355 17.93 14.59 -0.58
CA HIS A 355 18.82 13.74 -1.35
C HIS A 355 18.09 12.57 -2.00
N ASN A 356 16.84 12.33 -1.58
CA ASN A 356 15.98 11.26 -2.08
C ASN A 356 14.65 11.85 -2.53
N SER A 357 14.45 11.93 -3.83
CA SER A 357 13.22 12.46 -4.41
C SER A 357 12.71 11.56 -5.50
N LEU A 358 11.40 11.62 -5.73
CA LEU A 358 10.71 11.01 -6.84
C LEU A 358 9.85 12.06 -7.52
N GLY A 359 9.85 12.05 -8.82
CA GLY A 359 9.22 13.05 -9.66
C GLY A 359 10.25 13.70 -10.56
N HIS A 360 9.80 14.34 -11.61
CA HIS A 360 10.64 14.90 -12.65
C HIS A 360 10.10 16.25 -13.10
N GLY A 361 11.02 17.13 -13.51
CA GLY A 361 10.68 18.41 -14.09
C GLY A 361 10.72 19.56 -13.09
N ILE A 362 10.28 20.72 -13.54
CA ILE A 362 10.26 21.97 -12.79
C ILE A 362 8.80 22.37 -12.58
N SER A 363 8.44 22.70 -11.32
CA SER A 363 7.16 23.33 -11.00
C SER A 363 7.40 24.73 -10.45
N GLU A 364 6.71 25.73 -11.04
CA GLU A 364 6.85 27.15 -10.70
C GLU A 364 5.48 27.80 -10.47
N ASP A 365 4.46 27.01 -10.11
CA ASP A 365 3.08 27.45 -9.98
C ASP A 365 2.51 27.34 -8.56
N VAL A 366 3.28 26.81 -7.60
CA VAL A 366 2.81 26.57 -6.24
C VAL A 366 3.31 27.67 -5.29
N VAL A 367 2.37 28.31 -4.58
CA VAL A 367 2.63 29.35 -3.57
C VAL A 367 2.28 28.91 -2.16
N ASP A 368 1.51 27.84 -2.01
CA ASP A 368 0.93 27.41 -0.76
C ASP A 368 1.68 26.21 -0.16
N VAL A 369 1.96 26.25 1.14
CA VAL A 369 2.52 25.14 1.91
C VAL A 369 1.57 24.79 3.04
N VAL A 370 1.18 23.53 3.10
CA VAL A 370 0.41 22.94 4.21
C VAL A 370 1.33 21.99 4.95
N TYR A 371 1.55 22.22 6.24
CA TYR A 371 2.44 21.37 6.98
C TYR A 371 1.90 21.00 8.36
N VAL A 372 2.24 19.79 8.79
CA VAL A 372 1.96 19.30 10.13
C VAL A 372 2.88 20.02 11.10
N LYS A 373 2.34 20.54 12.19
CA LYS A 373 3.14 21.13 13.27
C LYS A 373 3.82 19.99 14.03
N TYR A 374 5.14 19.88 13.88
CA TYR A 374 5.94 18.87 14.58
C TYR A 374 7.09 19.53 15.34
N ASP A 375 7.39 18.94 16.49
CA ASP A 375 8.53 19.27 17.34
C ASP A 375 9.05 17.97 17.98
N ASP A 376 9.97 18.09 18.95
CA ASP A 376 10.53 16.94 19.67
C ASP A 376 9.48 16.16 20.48
N HIS A 377 8.28 16.70 20.65
CA HIS A 377 7.15 16.08 21.38
C HIS A 377 6.05 15.58 20.42
N PHE A 378 6.32 15.50 19.13
CA PHE A 378 5.35 14.97 18.18
C PHE A 378 4.85 13.58 18.59
N SER A 379 3.53 13.39 18.54
CA SER A 379 2.88 12.11 18.87
C SER A 379 2.05 11.58 17.72
N ALA A 380 2.41 10.42 17.22
CA ALA A 380 1.67 9.70 16.18
C ALA A 380 0.22 9.38 16.55
N MET A 381 -0.14 9.39 17.84
CA MET A 381 -1.53 9.23 18.30
C MET A 381 -2.48 10.29 17.72
N ASN A 382 -1.94 11.44 17.33
CA ASN A 382 -2.72 12.55 16.77
C ASN A 382 -2.91 12.46 15.25
N ASN A 383 -2.33 11.48 14.57
CA ASN A 383 -2.33 11.37 13.11
C ASN A 383 -3.73 11.27 12.49
N PHE A 384 -4.73 10.75 13.22
CA PHE A 384 -6.12 10.77 12.75
C PHE A 384 -6.68 12.19 12.65
N TYR A 385 -6.41 13.04 13.64
CA TYR A 385 -6.85 14.44 13.63
C TYR A 385 -6.09 15.25 12.56
N VAL A 386 -4.82 14.91 12.34
CA VAL A 386 -4.03 15.48 11.24
C VAL A 386 -4.68 15.15 9.90
N ALA A 387 -5.09 13.89 9.68
CA ALA A 387 -5.73 13.46 8.44
C ALA A 387 -7.04 14.22 8.17
N ASP A 388 -7.88 14.41 9.20
CA ASP A 388 -9.13 15.15 9.08
C ASP A 388 -8.89 16.64 8.72
N ASP A 389 -7.90 17.26 9.36
CA ASP A 389 -7.53 18.66 9.06
C ASP A 389 -7.01 18.81 7.63
N ILE A 390 -6.15 17.90 7.18
CA ILE A 390 -5.60 17.89 5.81
C ILE A 390 -6.72 17.69 4.78
N GLU A 391 -7.63 16.72 4.98
CA GLU A 391 -8.76 16.51 4.07
C GLU A 391 -9.61 17.78 3.93
N ARG A 392 -9.90 18.46 5.04
CA ARG A 392 -10.68 19.69 5.05
C ARG A 392 -9.98 20.81 4.28
N ILE A 393 -8.68 20.96 4.45
CA ILE A 393 -7.87 21.95 3.72
C ILE A 393 -7.80 21.60 2.24
N ASN A 394 -7.55 20.34 1.90
CA ASN A 394 -7.48 19.85 0.52
C ASN A 394 -8.77 20.15 -0.27
N ARG A 395 -9.95 19.96 0.35
CA ARG A 395 -11.24 20.29 -0.29
C ARG A 395 -11.34 21.76 -0.69
N LYS A 396 -10.77 22.69 0.07
CA LYS A 396 -10.73 24.11 -0.29
C LYS A 396 -9.83 24.34 -1.51
N PHE A 397 -8.66 23.70 -1.54
CA PHE A 397 -7.75 23.78 -2.69
C PHE A 397 -8.38 23.25 -3.97
N LEU A 398 -9.09 22.12 -3.89
CA LEU A 398 -9.82 21.56 -5.02
C LEU A 398 -10.93 22.49 -5.51
N ALA A 399 -11.69 23.09 -4.61
CA ALA A 399 -12.74 24.05 -4.96
C ALA A 399 -12.18 25.32 -5.65
N ASP A 400 -10.99 25.74 -5.24
CA ASP A 400 -10.29 26.92 -5.80
C ASP A 400 -9.45 26.57 -7.05
N GLY A 401 -9.31 25.31 -7.43
CA GLY A 401 -8.45 24.86 -8.54
C GLY A 401 -6.96 25.15 -8.31
N LYS A 402 -6.50 25.09 -7.04
CA LYS A 402 -5.12 25.39 -6.64
C LYS A 402 -4.40 24.16 -6.10
N ASN A 403 -3.07 24.24 -6.12
CA ASN A 403 -2.20 23.20 -5.60
C ASN A 403 -1.39 23.70 -4.39
N TYR A 404 -0.81 22.77 -3.62
CA TYR A 404 0.03 23.08 -2.47
C TYR A 404 1.15 22.05 -2.29
N VAL A 405 2.17 22.41 -1.51
CA VAL A 405 3.18 21.48 -0.99
C VAL A 405 2.71 20.96 0.35
N LEU A 406 2.70 19.63 0.53
CA LEU A 406 2.32 18.95 1.77
C LEU A 406 3.56 18.45 2.50
N ILE A 407 3.79 18.88 3.74
CA ILE A 407 4.94 18.47 4.56
C ILE A 407 4.45 17.85 5.87
N GLY A 408 4.99 16.68 6.23
CA GLY A 408 4.67 16.09 7.54
C GLY A 408 5.62 14.99 7.97
N PRO A 409 5.58 14.62 9.27
CA PRO A 409 6.41 13.57 9.83
C PRO A 409 5.86 12.18 9.50
N GLY A 410 6.77 11.23 9.24
CA GLY A 410 6.45 9.86 8.91
C GLY A 410 5.82 9.68 7.53
N ARG A 411 5.16 8.55 7.31
CA ARG A 411 4.53 8.20 6.04
C ARG A 411 3.22 8.95 5.82
N TRP A 412 2.91 9.21 4.56
CA TRP A 412 1.56 9.55 4.13
C TRP A 412 0.84 8.29 3.61
N GLY A 413 -0.44 8.17 3.91
CA GLY A 413 -1.27 7.06 3.42
C GLY A 413 -1.09 5.72 4.13
N SER A 414 -0.48 5.69 5.30
CA SER A 414 -0.38 4.48 6.11
C SER A 414 -1.69 4.18 6.83
N SER A 415 -2.18 2.95 6.74
CA SER A 415 -3.34 2.48 7.53
C SER A 415 -3.01 2.32 9.02
N ASP A 416 -1.72 2.24 9.37
CA ASP A 416 -1.24 2.27 10.74
C ASP A 416 -0.83 3.70 11.11
N HIS A 417 -1.64 4.35 11.95
CA HIS A 417 -1.41 5.73 12.37
C HIS A 417 -0.12 5.93 13.19
N TYR A 418 0.47 4.85 13.72
CA TYR A 418 1.79 4.94 14.37
C TYR A 418 2.93 5.03 13.36
N LEU A 419 2.72 4.61 12.12
CA LEU A 419 3.71 4.69 11.05
C LEU A 419 3.55 5.95 10.18
N GLY A 420 2.38 6.59 10.22
CA GLY A 420 2.15 7.77 9.41
C GLY A 420 0.74 8.34 9.51
N VAL A 421 0.46 9.33 8.67
CA VAL A 421 -0.85 9.97 8.60
C VAL A 421 -1.78 9.14 7.71
N PRO A 422 -2.94 8.68 8.21
CA PRO A 422 -3.83 7.75 7.50
C PRO A 422 -4.72 8.47 6.47
N VAL A 423 -4.12 9.20 5.55
CA VAL A 423 -4.82 9.84 4.44
C VAL A 423 -4.97 8.86 3.27
N LYS A 424 -6.05 9.00 2.53
CA LYS A 424 -6.23 8.40 1.21
C LYS A 424 -5.93 9.44 0.13
N TRP A 425 -5.72 9.01 -1.11
CA TRP A 425 -5.45 9.91 -2.23
C TRP A 425 -6.46 11.09 -2.33
N PRO A 426 -7.79 10.88 -2.27
CA PRO A 426 -8.73 11.98 -2.34
C PRO A 426 -8.57 13.06 -1.26
N HIS A 427 -7.99 12.70 -0.11
CA HIS A 427 -7.77 13.63 1.00
C HIS A 427 -6.62 14.62 0.75
N ILE A 428 -5.75 14.33 -0.24
CA ILE A 428 -4.54 15.11 -0.55
C ILE A 428 -4.34 15.35 -2.05
N SER A 429 -5.34 15.10 -2.87
CA SER A 429 -5.23 15.10 -4.34
C SER A 429 -4.87 16.44 -4.96
N ALA A 430 -5.00 17.55 -4.22
CA ALA A 430 -4.51 18.86 -4.63
C ALA A 430 -3.02 19.09 -4.28
N ALA A 431 -2.37 18.18 -3.54
CA ALA A 431 -0.94 18.29 -3.27
C ALA A 431 -0.13 18.05 -4.56
N ARG A 432 0.69 19.03 -4.93
CA ARG A 432 1.62 18.93 -6.08
C ARG A 432 2.93 18.27 -5.67
N VAL A 433 3.31 18.43 -4.42
CA VAL A 433 4.50 17.84 -3.82
C VAL A 433 4.17 17.35 -2.42
N ILE A 434 4.69 16.18 -2.08
CA ILE A 434 4.55 15.56 -0.76
C ILE A 434 5.93 15.33 -0.17
N VAL A 435 6.10 15.70 1.08
CA VAL A 435 7.36 15.59 1.82
C VAL A 435 7.14 14.76 3.07
N GLU A 436 7.87 13.65 3.19
CA GLU A 436 7.97 12.84 4.39
C GLU A 436 9.22 13.23 5.19
N VAL A 437 9.04 13.61 6.44
CA VAL A 437 10.12 14.05 7.31
C VAL A 437 10.36 13.01 8.40
N ALA A 438 11.57 12.46 8.48
CA ALA A 438 11.99 11.61 9.57
C ALA A 438 12.41 12.49 10.76
N LEU A 439 11.81 12.24 11.93
CA LEU A 439 12.18 12.90 13.19
C LEU A 439 13.03 11.97 14.05
N LYS A 440 13.83 12.55 14.95
CA LYS A 440 14.76 11.82 15.84
C LYS A 440 14.09 10.68 16.61
N ASN A 441 12.85 10.90 17.06
CA ASN A 441 12.06 9.91 17.82
C ASN A 441 10.96 9.25 16.96
N TYR A 442 10.89 9.57 15.68
CA TYR A 442 9.88 9.07 14.74
C TYR A 442 10.51 8.92 13.35
N ASN A 443 11.42 7.95 13.26
CA ASN A 443 12.10 7.60 12.00
C ASN A 443 11.38 6.39 11.39
N ILE A 444 10.75 6.60 10.26
CA ILE A 444 9.91 5.61 9.57
C ILE A 444 10.39 5.48 8.14
N ASP A 445 10.53 4.24 7.69
CA ASP A 445 10.88 3.97 6.29
C ASP A 445 9.92 4.63 5.31
N PRO A 446 10.39 5.10 4.15
CA PRO A 446 9.55 5.68 3.11
C PRO A 446 8.40 4.77 2.68
N SER A 447 7.33 5.34 2.12
CA SER A 447 6.08 4.65 1.73
C SER A 447 6.20 3.70 0.53
N GLN A 448 7.41 3.32 0.11
CA GLN A 448 7.63 2.39 -1.02
C GLN A 448 6.87 1.08 -0.84
N GLY A 449 6.30 0.56 -1.95
CA GLY A 449 5.57 -0.71 -1.95
C GLY A 449 4.12 -0.60 -1.52
N THR A 450 3.62 0.59 -1.21
CA THR A 450 2.21 0.82 -0.86
C THR A 450 1.40 1.27 -2.08
N HIS A 451 0.09 1.04 -2.06
CA HIS A 451 -0.83 1.60 -3.07
C HIS A 451 -0.77 3.13 -3.11
N PHE A 452 -0.61 3.76 -1.95
CA PHE A 452 -0.45 5.21 -1.84
C PHE A 452 0.75 5.70 -2.65
N PHE A 453 1.91 5.04 -2.50
CA PHE A 453 3.13 5.39 -3.24
C PHE A 453 2.97 5.18 -4.76
N GLN A 454 2.28 4.11 -5.17
CA GLN A 454 1.98 3.87 -6.59
C GLN A 454 1.15 5.01 -7.18
N ASN A 455 0.15 5.47 -6.44
CA ASN A 455 -0.69 6.57 -6.90
C ASN A 455 0.11 7.87 -7.05
N LEU A 456 1.02 8.19 -6.12
CA LEU A 456 1.91 9.36 -6.23
C LEU A 456 2.72 9.35 -7.53
N THR A 457 3.36 8.22 -7.84
CA THR A 457 4.17 8.08 -9.05
C THR A 457 3.34 8.22 -10.32
N SER A 458 2.12 7.70 -10.29
CA SER A 458 1.21 7.72 -11.44
C SER A 458 0.66 9.11 -11.74
N PHE A 459 0.50 9.96 -10.70
CA PHE A 459 0.00 11.33 -10.86
C PHE A 459 1.10 12.35 -11.11
N GLY A 460 2.35 11.94 -11.17
CA GLY A 460 3.47 12.87 -11.31
C GLY A 460 3.57 13.85 -10.13
N VAL A 461 3.15 13.43 -8.94
CA VAL A 461 3.32 14.20 -7.71
C VAL A 461 4.78 14.10 -7.29
N GLY A 462 5.41 15.26 -7.09
CA GLY A 462 6.76 15.30 -6.52
C GLY A 462 6.75 14.70 -5.11
N TYR A 463 7.67 13.77 -4.85
CA TYR A 463 7.76 13.13 -3.55
C TYR A 463 9.18 13.22 -3.02
N PHE A 464 9.32 13.76 -1.83
CA PHE A 464 10.59 13.99 -1.18
C PHE A 464 10.63 13.32 0.18
N THR A 465 11.75 12.72 0.53
CA THR A 465 12.03 12.25 1.88
C THR A 465 13.18 13.04 2.47
N VAL A 466 13.00 13.52 3.68
CA VAL A 466 14.01 14.31 4.42
C VAL A 466 14.30 13.61 5.73
N ASP A 467 15.54 13.14 5.90
CA ASP A 467 16.01 12.62 7.17
C ASP A 467 16.84 13.70 7.89
N THR A 468 16.26 14.30 8.90
CA THR A 468 16.90 15.35 9.70
C THR A 468 17.91 14.80 10.72
N ASN A 469 18.02 13.47 10.88
CA ASN A 469 18.84 12.84 11.92
C ASN A 469 20.27 12.57 11.47
N THR A 470 20.47 12.22 10.20
CA THR A 470 21.77 11.78 9.69
C THR A 470 22.64 12.93 9.21
N GLY A 471 22.09 14.14 9.06
CA GLY A 471 22.80 15.31 8.50
C GLY A 471 23.11 15.19 7.00
N GLU A 472 22.95 14.01 6.42
CA GLU A 472 23.14 13.72 4.99
C GLU A 472 21.83 13.61 4.22
N GLY A 473 20.68 13.56 4.92
CA GLY A 473 19.36 13.32 4.34
C GLY A 473 18.61 14.55 3.84
N GLY A 474 19.23 15.73 3.87
CA GLY A 474 18.58 16.99 3.51
C GLY A 474 17.99 17.75 4.70
N PHE A 475 17.18 18.78 4.43
CA PHE A 475 16.57 19.60 5.47
C PHE A 475 15.21 20.19 5.03
N VAL A 476 14.42 20.59 6.01
CA VAL A 476 13.27 21.51 5.86
C VAL A 476 13.52 22.72 6.72
N ASN A 477 13.52 23.91 6.14
CA ASN A 477 13.68 25.17 6.88
C ASN A 477 12.36 25.57 7.53
N LYS A 478 12.01 24.85 8.60
CA LYS A 478 10.76 25.04 9.33
C LYS A 478 10.65 26.45 9.96
N GLU A 479 11.78 27.06 10.32
CA GLU A 479 11.79 28.40 10.91
C GLU A 479 11.21 29.43 9.96
N ILE A 480 11.45 29.32 8.65
CA ILE A 480 10.83 30.18 7.64
C ILE A 480 9.31 30.01 7.66
N LEU A 481 8.83 28.75 7.67
CA LEU A 481 7.41 28.44 7.67
C LEU A 481 6.71 28.93 8.95
N ASP A 482 7.34 28.74 10.10
CA ASP A 482 6.79 29.17 11.40
C ASP A 482 6.76 30.70 11.57
N ALA A 483 7.67 31.42 10.93
CA ALA A 483 7.72 32.88 10.94
C ALA A 483 6.67 33.54 10.02
N MET A 484 6.14 32.81 9.04
CA MET A 484 5.15 33.35 8.10
C MET A 484 3.77 33.48 8.76
N PRO A 485 2.95 34.49 8.37
CA PRO A 485 1.57 34.56 8.81
C PRO A 485 0.77 33.36 8.28
N ALA A 486 0.00 32.70 9.16
CA ALA A 486 -0.85 31.60 8.76
C ALA A 486 -2.05 32.11 7.95
N VAL A 487 -2.34 31.47 6.82
CA VAL A 487 -3.61 31.62 6.10
C VAL A 487 -4.71 30.88 6.85
N GLU A 488 -4.39 29.70 7.34
CA GLU A 488 -5.24 28.88 8.21
C GLU A 488 -4.35 28.08 9.16
N GLU A 489 -4.80 27.93 10.39
CA GLU A 489 -4.09 27.17 11.41
C GLU A 489 -5.09 26.39 12.28
N THR A 490 -4.75 25.13 12.55
CA THR A 490 -5.45 24.25 13.48
C THR A 490 -4.53 23.90 14.66
N GLN A 491 -4.97 23.00 15.51
CA GLN A 491 -4.11 22.46 16.56
C GLN A 491 -2.90 21.73 15.99
N TYR A 492 -3.06 21.04 14.85
CA TYR A 492 -2.04 20.10 14.30
C TYR A 492 -1.45 20.54 12.97
N VAL A 493 -2.15 21.34 12.19
CA VAL A 493 -1.78 21.69 10.81
C VAL A 493 -1.73 23.18 10.65
N ARG A 494 -0.79 23.67 9.85
CA ARG A 494 -0.65 25.07 9.49
C ARG A 494 -0.51 25.22 7.98
N HIS A 495 -1.25 26.17 7.41
CA HIS A 495 -1.20 26.58 6.03
C HIS A 495 -0.59 27.99 5.96
N VAL A 496 0.46 28.13 5.16
CA VAL A 496 1.13 29.40 4.86
C VAL A 496 1.17 29.64 3.36
N ARG A 497 1.26 30.91 2.95
CA ARG A 497 1.31 31.30 1.54
C ARG A 497 2.47 32.23 1.29
N PHE A 498 3.29 31.90 0.29
CA PHE A 498 4.37 32.72 -0.21
C PHE A 498 3.84 33.81 -1.15
N GLU A 499 4.53 34.97 -1.20
CA GLU A 499 4.19 36.07 -2.12
C GLU A 499 4.42 35.69 -3.58
N HIS A 500 5.43 34.84 -3.84
CA HIS A 500 5.80 34.36 -5.16
C HIS A 500 5.78 32.83 -5.22
N PRO A 501 5.54 32.26 -6.42
CA PRO A 501 5.64 30.81 -6.60
C PRO A 501 7.01 30.27 -6.21
N MET A 502 6.99 29.12 -5.54
CA MET A 502 8.20 28.36 -5.24
C MET A 502 8.69 27.68 -6.52
N ARG A 503 10.00 27.62 -6.68
CA ARG A 503 10.62 26.82 -7.71
C ARG A 503 10.97 25.46 -7.13
N ILE A 504 10.34 24.43 -7.65
CA ILE A 504 10.52 23.04 -7.23
C ILE A 504 11.22 22.31 -8.37
N LEU A 505 12.40 21.75 -8.07
CA LEU A 505 13.31 21.13 -9.03
C LEU A 505 13.45 19.64 -8.73
#